data_2c6e364df7dceefa66ddd6095233135f
#
_entry.id   2c6e364df7dceefa66ddd6095233135f
#
_cell.length_a   1.000
_cell.length_b   1.000
_cell.length_c   1.000
_cell.angle_alpha   90.00
_cell.angle_beta   90.00
_cell.angle_gamma   90.00
#
_symmetry.space_group_name_H-M   'P 1'
#
loop_
_entity.id
_entity.type
_entity.pdbx_description
1 polymer ?
#
loop_
_entity_poly.entity_id
_entity_poly.type
_entity_poly.pdbx_seq_one_letter_code
_entity_poly.pdbx_strand_id
1 'polypeptide(L)'
;PSLAGFTVAITAARRAEEFAALLTRRGAQVVAAPAIEMIPLADDRALRAGTEALIASPPDLLIPTTGIGFRGWIEAADEWGLADQLMSAFGGARILSRGPKVTGALRAAGLREEWSPESESSAEVLAHLRPEDVAGRRVAVQLHGAIDGWDPNRDFVDGLTALGAEVVAVPVYSW
;
A
#
# COMPACT_ATOMS: atom_id res chain seq x y z
N PRO A 1 -17.72 3.39 -32.79
CA PRO A 1 -18.00 4.82 -32.64
C PRO A 1 -16.69 5.60 -32.75
N SER A 2 -16.70 6.69 -33.54
CA SER A 2 -15.55 7.60 -33.67
C SER A 2 -15.60 8.63 -32.55
N LEU A 3 -14.43 9.00 -32.04
CA LEU A 3 -14.22 10.10 -31.10
C LEU A 3 -13.62 11.33 -31.81
N ALA A 4 -13.70 11.38 -33.15
CA ALA A 4 -13.23 12.52 -33.94
C ALA A 4 -13.95 13.80 -33.52
N GLY A 5 -13.17 14.86 -33.27
CA GLY A 5 -13.68 16.16 -32.82
C GLY A 5 -13.83 16.30 -31.28
N PHE A 6 -13.58 15.24 -30.51
CA PHE A 6 -13.58 15.33 -29.05
C PHE A 6 -12.13 15.50 -28.51
N THR A 7 -12.01 16.37 -27.51
CA THR A 7 -10.81 16.46 -26.67
C THR A 7 -11.10 15.75 -25.35
N VAL A 8 -10.25 14.79 -24.99
CA VAL A 8 -10.40 13.98 -23.76
C VAL A 8 -9.21 14.25 -22.85
N ALA A 9 -9.48 14.74 -21.64
CA ALA A 9 -8.47 14.87 -20.59
C ALA A 9 -8.36 13.55 -19.82
N ILE A 10 -7.15 13.03 -19.67
CA ILE A 10 -6.85 11.84 -18.84
C ILE A 10 -6.29 12.33 -17.52
N THR A 11 -7.07 12.12 -16.45
CA THR A 11 -6.69 12.52 -15.09
C THR A 11 -5.96 11.40 -14.31
N ALA A 12 -5.95 10.19 -14.83
CA ALA A 12 -5.21 9.07 -14.24
C ALA A 12 -3.73 9.16 -14.58
N ALA A 13 -2.84 8.98 -13.59
CA ALA A 13 -1.40 8.86 -13.81
C ALA A 13 -1.04 7.45 -14.31
N ARG A 14 -1.64 6.41 -13.71
CA ARG A 14 -1.36 5.02 -14.09
C ARG A 14 -2.00 4.63 -15.41
N ARG A 15 -1.21 3.96 -16.27
CA ARG A 15 -1.64 3.48 -17.59
C ARG A 15 -2.21 4.57 -18.48
N ALA A 16 -1.85 5.83 -18.21
CA ALA A 16 -2.32 6.99 -18.97
C ALA A 16 -1.93 6.90 -20.45
N GLU A 17 -0.70 6.46 -20.75
CA GLU A 17 -0.21 6.32 -22.13
C GLU A 17 -0.98 5.26 -22.92
N GLU A 18 -1.26 4.10 -22.31
CA GLU A 18 -2.05 3.04 -22.95
C GLU A 18 -3.48 3.55 -23.24
N PHE A 19 -4.06 4.25 -22.29
CA PHE A 19 -5.40 4.81 -22.44
C PHE A 19 -5.43 5.92 -23.48
N ALA A 20 -4.42 6.80 -23.49
CA ALA A 20 -4.24 7.82 -24.51
C ALA A 20 -4.16 7.20 -25.91
N ALA A 21 -3.35 6.15 -26.07
CA ALA A 21 -3.22 5.45 -27.35
C ALA A 21 -4.55 4.85 -27.84
N LEU A 22 -5.35 4.30 -26.93
CA LEU A 22 -6.69 3.76 -27.26
C LEU A 22 -7.66 4.86 -27.74
N LEU A 23 -7.67 6.01 -27.06
CA LEU A 23 -8.53 7.15 -27.39
C LEU A 23 -8.11 7.80 -28.72
N THR A 24 -6.79 7.98 -28.92
CA THR A 24 -6.23 8.55 -30.15
C THR A 24 -6.55 7.67 -31.36
N ARG A 25 -6.43 6.33 -31.23
CA ARG A 25 -6.85 5.40 -32.30
C ARG A 25 -8.32 5.51 -32.67
N ARG A 26 -9.16 6.02 -31.76
CA ARG A 26 -10.59 6.29 -31.99
C ARG A 26 -10.86 7.71 -32.52
N GLY A 27 -9.82 8.50 -32.73
CA GLY A 27 -9.90 9.85 -33.31
C GLY A 27 -10.00 10.99 -32.30
N ALA A 28 -9.87 10.73 -31.01
CA ALA A 28 -9.85 11.79 -30.00
C ALA A 28 -8.52 12.56 -30.00
N GLN A 29 -8.59 13.85 -29.68
CA GLN A 29 -7.45 14.59 -29.16
C GLN A 29 -7.31 14.27 -27.67
N VAL A 30 -6.10 13.92 -27.21
CA VAL A 30 -5.88 13.53 -25.83
C VAL A 30 -4.97 14.53 -25.13
N VAL A 31 -5.37 14.98 -23.94
CA VAL A 31 -4.59 15.85 -23.05
C VAL A 31 -4.29 15.08 -21.77
N ALA A 32 -3.01 14.93 -21.42
CA ALA A 32 -2.60 14.42 -20.13
C ALA A 32 -2.80 15.51 -19.06
N ALA A 33 -3.60 15.21 -18.04
CA ALA A 33 -3.92 16.11 -16.93
C ALA A 33 -4.00 15.30 -15.61
N PRO A 34 -2.89 14.65 -15.18
CA PRO A 34 -2.91 13.80 -13.99
C PRO A 34 -3.33 14.63 -12.77
N ALA A 35 -4.37 14.15 -12.07
CA ALA A 35 -4.88 14.79 -10.86
C ALA A 35 -4.11 14.38 -9.61
N ILE A 36 -3.49 13.19 -9.64
CA ILE A 36 -2.71 12.63 -8.54
C ILE A 36 -1.47 11.97 -9.16
N GLU A 37 -0.31 12.28 -8.62
CA GLU A 37 0.95 11.62 -8.94
C GLU A 37 1.42 10.83 -7.72
N MET A 38 1.88 9.61 -7.94
CA MET A 38 2.41 8.77 -6.88
C MET A 38 3.92 8.98 -6.81
N ILE A 39 4.39 9.44 -5.66
CA ILE A 39 5.81 9.72 -5.40
C ILE A 39 6.34 8.60 -4.49
N PRO A 40 7.21 7.70 -4.99
CA PRO A 40 7.87 6.72 -4.14
C PRO A 40 8.74 7.39 -3.08
N LEU A 41 8.76 6.83 -1.87
CA LEU A 41 9.56 7.31 -0.74
C LEU A 41 10.83 6.45 -0.55
N ALA A 42 11.40 5.88 -1.62
CA ALA A 42 12.57 5.00 -1.54
C ALA A 42 13.77 5.63 -0.83
N ASP A 43 13.95 6.95 -0.95
CA ASP A 43 15.01 7.71 -0.27
C ASP A 43 14.58 8.26 1.11
N ASP A 44 13.36 7.96 1.57
CA ASP A 44 12.82 8.49 2.81
C ASP A 44 13.42 7.78 4.03
N ARG A 45 13.95 8.58 4.96
CA ARG A 45 14.53 8.06 6.21
C ARG A 45 13.49 7.34 7.07
N ALA A 46 12.24 7.73 7.02
CA ALA A 46 11.18 7.11 7.81
C ALA A 46 10.85 5.70 7.29
N LEU A 47 10.80 5.51 5.97
CA LEU A 47 10.62 4.20 5.34
C LEU A 47 11.76 3.25 5.73
N ARG A 48 13.00 3.71 5.61
CA ARG A 48 14.18 2.92 5.96
C ARG A 48 14.23 2.59 7.45
N ALA A 49 14.03 3.57 8.32
CA ALA A 49 14.02 3.37 9.77
C ALA A 49 12.90 2.41 10.21
N GLY A 50 11.70 2.52 9.62
CA GLY A 50 10.60 1.57 9.87
C GLY A 50 10.94 0.15 9.42
N THR A 51 11.61 0.01 8.28
CA THR A 51 12.10 -1.28 7.77
C THR A 51 13.12 -1.90 8.71
N GLU A 52 14.15 -1.15 9.11
CA GLU A 52 15.18 -1.60 10.03
C GLU A 52 14.62 -1.96 11.42
N ALA A 53 13.65 -1.19 11.90
CA ALA A 53 12.95 -1.47 13.17
C ALA A 53 12.15 -2.78 13.13
N LEU A 54 11.51 -3.10 12.00
CA LEU A 54 10.77 -4.35 11.81
C LEU A 54 11.68 -5.56 11.60
N ILE A 55 12.87 -5.36 11.04
CA ILE A 55 13.90 -6.40 10.96
C ILE A 55 14.46 -6.70 12.35
N ALA A 56 14.77 -5.67 13.13
CA ALA A 56 15.32 -5.82 14.47
C ALA A 56 14.31 -6.42 15.47
N SER A 57 13.04 -6.11 15.30
CA SER A 57 11.93 -6.64 16.12
C SER A 57 10.74 -6.97 15.22
N PRO A 58 10.65 -8.23 14.74
CA PRO A 58 9.62 -8.67 13.81
C PRO A 58 8.21 -8.42 14.31
N PRO A 59 7.25 -8.13 13.41
CA PRO A 59 5.87 -7.91 13.80
C PRO A 59 5.15 -9.23 14.11
N ASP A 60 4.18 -9.20 15.01
CA ASP A 60 3.22 -10.29 15.21
C ASP A 60 2.17 -10.33 14.11
N LEU A 61 1.84 -9.14 13.55
CA LEU A 61 0.83 -8.96 12.51
C LEU A 61 1.31 -7.96 11.46
N LEU A 62 1.17 -8.30 10.19
CA LEU A 62 1.44 -7.42 9.04
C LEU A 62 0.15 -7.10 8.31
N ILE A 63 -0.12 -5.81 8.07
CA ILE A 63 -1.29 -5.33 7.34
C ILE A 63 -0.85 -4.41 6.20
N PRO A 64 -0.57 -4.93 5.01
CA PRO A 64 -0.36 -4.10 3.83
C PRO A 64 -1.70 -3.54 3.34
N THR A 65 -1.76 -2.25 3.04
CA THR A 65 -3.00 -1.59 2.59
C THR A 65 -3.11 -1.46 1.08
N THR A 66 -1.99 -1.47 0.35
CA THR A 66 -2.00 -1.40 -1.12
C THR A 66 -0.96 -2.34 -1.74
N GLY A 67 -1.33 -3.01 -2.83
CA GLY A 67 -0.41 -3.90 -3.53
C GLY A 67 0.77 -3.17 -4.17
N ILE A 68 0.56 -1.92 -4.62
CA ILE A 68 1.66 -1.13 -5.18
C ILE A 68 2.61 -0.65 -4.08
N GLY A 69 2.08 -0.22 -2.93
CA GLY A 69 2.91 0.17 -1.78
C GLY A 69 3.71 -1.01 -1.26
N PHE A 70 3.09 -2.19 -1.12
CA PHE A 70 3.82 -3.36 -0.65
C PHE A 70 4.97 -3.75 -1.61
N ARG A 71 4.74 -3.76 -2.94
CA ARG A 71 5.82 -4.01 -3.90
C ARG A 71 6.92 -2.95 -3.83
N GLY A 72 6.56 -1.67 -3.82
CA GLY A 72 7.54 -0.59 -3.70
C GLY A 72 8.35 -0.65 -2.41
N TRP A 73 7.76 -1.17 -1.32
CA TRP A 73 8.50 -1.40 -0.08
C TRP A 73 9.56 -2.49 -0.23
N ILE A 74 9.20 -3.63 -0.84
CA ILE A 74 10.16 -4.72 -1.09
C ILE A 74 11.25 -4.25 -2.06
N GLU A 75 10.91 -3.51 -3.12
CA GLU A 75 11.87 -2.93 -4.08
C GLU A 75 12.86 -1.98 -3.37
N ALA A 76 12.37 -1.07 -2.51
CA ALA A 76 13.24 -0.19 -1.72
C ALA A 76 14.14 -0.97 -0.75
N ALA A 77 13.60 -1.99 -0.08
CA ALA A 77 14.38 -2.86 0.79
C ALA A 77 15.46 -3.63 0.02
N ASP A 78 15.20 -4.04 -1.22
CA ASP A 78 16.17 -4.70 -2.09
C ASP A 78 17.32 -3.74 -2.47
N GLU A 79 17.01 -2.51 -2.84
CA GLU A 79 18.00 -1.46 -3.11
C GLU A 79 18.95 -1.20 -1.90
N TRP A 80 18.44 -1.38 -0.68
CA TRP A 80 19.25 -1.26 0.54
C TRP A 80 19.95 -2.55 0.97
N GLY A 81 19.72 -3.67 0.27
CA GLY A 81 20.23 -4.98 0.64
C GLY A 81 19.57 -5.58 1.88
N LEU A 82 18.33 -5.17 2.19
CA LEU A 82 17.56 -5.58 3.36
C LEU A 82 16.35 -6.49 3.03
N ALA A 83 16.10 -6.77 1.75
CA ALA A 83 14.89 -7.50 1.33
C ALA A 83 14.77 -8.89 1.99
N ASP A 84 15.83 -9.68 2.00
CA ASP A 84 15.80 -11.04 2.60
C ASP A 84 15.52 -11.00 4.10
N GLN A 85 16.10 -10.02 4.82
CA GLN A 85 15.90 -9.85 6.25
C GLN A 85 14.46 -9.40 6.54
N LEU A 86 13.93 -8.48 5.76
CA LEU A 86 12.55 -8.01 5.87
C LEU A 86 11.55 -9.14 5.58
N MET A 87 11.79 -9.91 4.51
CA MET A 87 10.95 -11.05 4.16
C MET A 87 10.99 -12.14 5.25
N SER A 88 12.15 -12.37 5.86
CA SER A 88 12.28 -13.27 7.01
C SER A 88 11.46 -12.79 8.21
N ALA A 89 11.48 -11.48 8.50
CA ALA A 89 10.68 -10.87 9.57
C ALA A 89 9.17 -11.03 9.32
N PHE A 90 8.73 -10.91 8.07
CA PHE A 90 7.32 -11.11 7.69
C PHE A 90 6.87 -12.58 7.67
N GLY A 91 7.80 -13.51 7.43
CA GLY A 91 7.49 -14.94 7.35
C GLY A 91 6.96 -15.54 8.65
N GLY A 92 7.24 -14.92 9.79
CA GLY A 92 6.72 -15.32 11.12
C GLY A 92 5.45 -14.60 11.55
N ALA A 93 5.03 -13.57 10.82
CA ALA A 93 3.87 -12.75 11.15
C ALA A 93 2.56 -13.36 10.64
N ARG A 94 1.46 -13.14 11.36
CA ARG A 94 0.12 -13.24 10.78
C ARG A 94 -0.02 -12.13 9.72
N ILE A 95 -0.75 -12.38 8.63
CA ILE A 95 -0.90 -11.39 7.56
C ILE A 95 -2.37 -11.20 7.23
N LEU A 96 -2.85 -9.96 7.34
CA LEU A 96 -4.17 -9.57 6.84
C LEU A 96 -4.00 -8.68 5.61
N SER A 97 -4.67 -9.04 4.53
CA SER A 97 -4.70 -8.24 3.31
C SER A 97 -5.89 -7.28 3.35
N ARG A 98 -5.73 -6.07 2.84
CA ARG A 98 -6.87 -5.16 2.65
C ARG A 98 -7.73 -5.53 1.45
N GLY A 99 -7.24 -6.34 0.52
CA GLY A 99 -7.99 -6.71 -0.68
C GLY A 99 -7.15 -7.40 -1.76
N PRO A 100 -7.76 -7.79 -2.89
CA PRO A 100 -7.16 -8.68 -3.88
C PRO A 100 -5.86 -8.17 -4.50
N LYS A 101 -5.68 -6.84 -4.62
CA LYS A 101 -4.42 -6.27 -5.14
C LYS A 101 -3.26 -6.45 -4.17
N VAL A 102 -3.55 -6.41 -2.87
CA VAL A 102 -2.58 -6.69 -1.79
C VAL A 102 -2.28 -8.18 -1.75
N THR A 103 -3.33 -9.01 -1.76
CA THR A 103 -3.22 -10.48 -1.84
C THR A 103 -2.32 -10.91 -3.00
N GLY A 104 -2.51 -10.34 -4.19
CA GLY A 104 -1.67 -10.61 -5.36
C GLY A 104 -0.21 -10.22 -5.15
N ALA A 105 0.06 -9.09 -4.50
CA ALA A 105 1.42 -8.63 -4.20
C ALA A 105 2.11 -9.52 -3.14
N LEU A 106 1.39 -9.90 -2.09
CA LEU A 106 1.88 -10.82 -1.06
C LEU A 106 2.28 -12.18 -1.66
N ARG A 107 1.39 -12.77 -2.47
CA ARG A 107 1.64 -14.07 -3.11
C ARG A 107 2.80 -14.03 -4.10
N ALA A 108 2.97 -12.93 -4.84
CA ALA A 108 4.12 -12.73 -5.71
C ALA A 108 5.44 -12.66 -4.93
N ALA A 109 5.40 -12.20 -3.68
CA ALA A 109 6.53 -12.18 -2.75
C ALA A 109 6.68 -13.47 -1.92
N GLY A 110 5.88 -14.51 -2.18
CA GLY A 110 5.95 -15.79 -1.45
C GLY A 110 5.24 -15.79 -0.09
N LEU A 111 4.50 -14.75 0.25
CA LEU A 111 3.72 -14.64 1.49
C LEU A 111 2.26 -15.01 1.26
N ARG A 112 1.55 -15.37 2.34
CA ARG A 112 0.12 -15.67 2.29
C ARG A 112 -0.61 -14.91 3.39
N GLU A 113 -1.69 -14.25 2.98
CA GLU A 113 -2.66 -13.66 3.89
C GLU A 113 -3.48 -14.76 4.59
N GLU A 114 -3.79 -14.52 5.87
CA GLU A 114 -4.72 -15.33 6.65
C GLU A 114 -6.18 -14.97 6.32
N TRP A 115 -6.42 -13.69 6.08
CA TRP A 115 -7.74 -13.16 5.79
C TRP A 115 -7.67 -11.87 4.95
N SER A 116 -8.76 -11.60 4.21
CA SER A 116 -8.96 -10.39 3.40
C SER A 116 -10.45 -10.03 3.36
N PRO A 117 -10.81 -8.73 3.49
CA PRO A 117 -12.19 -8.29 3.37
C PRO A 117 -12.71 -8.40 1.93
N GLU A 118 -14.02 -8.50 1.78
CA GLU A 118 -14.69 -8.48 0.48
C GLU A 118 -14.73 -7.07 -0.14
N SER A 119 -14.85 -6.04 0.71
CA SER A 119 -15.04 -4.63 0.28
C SER A 119 -13.77 -3.86 -0.03
N GLU A 120 -12.59 -4.44 0.09
CA GLU A 120 -11.28 -3.75 -0.03
C GLU A 120 -11.15 -2.55 0.95
N SER A 121 -11.77 -2.62 2.12
CA SER A 121 -11.84 -1.53 3.11
C SER A 121 -10.94 -1.74 4.32
N SER A 122 -10.19 -0.71 4.71
CA SER A 122 -9.43 -0.72 5.97
C SER A 122 -10.35 -0.75 7.20
N ALA A 123 -11.55 -0.17 7.10
CA ALA A 123 -12.54 -0.22 8.16
C ALA A 123 -13.04 -1.65 8.41
N GLU A 124 -13.17 -2.47 7.38
CA GLU A 124 -13.56 -3.87 7.51
C GLU A 124 -12.43 -4.71 8.10
N VAL A 125 -11.16 -4.42 7.73
CA VAL A 125 -9.99 -5.03 8.39
C VAL A 125 -9.99 -4.73 9.88
N LEU A 126 -10.25 -3.48 10.25
CA LEU A 126 -10.33 -3.07 11.67
C LEU A 126 -11.48 -3.76 12.40
N ALA A 127 -12.65 -3.86 11.77
CA ALA A 127 -13.83 -4.52 12.34
C ALA A 127 -13.66 -6.04 12.50
N HIS A 128 -12.77 -6.66 11.71
CA HIS A 128 -12.44 -8.08 11.84
C HIS A 128 -11.57 -8.37 13.05
N LEU A 129 -10.75 -7.41 13.51
CA LEU A 129 -9.83 -7.54 14.62
C LEU A 129 -10.55 -7.30 15.96
N ARG A 130 -10.21 -8.12 16.95
CA ARG A 130 -10.64 -7.97 18.33
C ARG A 130 -9.45 -7.56 19.20
N PRO A 131 -9.67 -6.95 20.38
CA PRO A 131 -8.58 -6.61 21.30
C PRO A 131 -7.61 -7.77 21.56
N GLU A 132 -8.12 -8.97 21.76
CA GLU A 132 -7.30 -10.18 22.01
C GLU A 132 -6.38 -10.57 20.86
N ASP A 133 -6.68 -10.10 19.65
CA ASP A 133 -5.86 -10.36 18.46
C ASP A 133 -4.63 -9.45 18.39
N VAL A 134 -4.71 -8.23 18.96
CA VAL A 134 -3.71 -7.17 18.76
C VAL A 134 -3.22 -6.48 20.03
N ALA A 135 -3.89 -6.61 21.19
CA ALA A 135 -3.45 -5.94 22.40
C ALA A 135 -2.06 -6.42 22.84
N GLY A 136 -1.14 -5.47 23.00
CA GLY A 136 0.27 -5.72 23.31
C GLY A 136 1.06 -6.39 22.18
N ARG A 137 0.47 -6.50 21.00
CA ARG A 137 1.12 -7.05 19.79
C ARG A 137 1.73 -5.96 18.95
N ARG A 138 2.83 -6.28 18.30
CA ARG A 138 3.49 -5.41 17.33
C ARG A 138 2.84 -5.58 15.96
N VAL A 139 2.18 -4.52 15.49
CA VAL A 139 1.42 -4.52 14.24
C VAL A 139 2.10 -3.62 13.22
N ALA A 140 2.66 -4.21 12.16
CA ALA A 140 3.21 -3.46 11.04
C ALA A 140 2.11 -3.12 10.05
N VAL A 141 1.96 -1.82 9.74
CA VAL A 141 0.99 -1.34 8.75
C VAL A 141 1.74 -0.64 7.62
N GLN A 142 1.68 -1.19 6.41
CA GLN A 142 2.13 -0.45 5.23
C GLN A 142 1.01 0.52 4.85
N LEU A 143 1.31 1.81 4.95
CA LEU A 143 0.37 2.88 4.67
C LEU A 143 0.20 3.09 3.16
N HIS A 144 -0.97 3.53 2.75
CA HIS A 144 -1.16 4.10 1.42
C HIS A 144 -0.95 5.62 1.46
N GLY A 145 -0.77 6.22 0.28
CA GLY A 145 -0.33 7.60 0.14
C GLY A 145 -1.15 8.61 0.95
N ALA A 146 -0.46 9.64 1.38
CA ALA A 146 -1.03 10.80 2.05
C ALA A 146 -0.55 12.08 1.36
N ILE A 147 -1.22 13.19 1.60
CA ILE A 147 -0.79 14.54 1.19
C ILE A 147 -0.77 15.44 2.43
N ASP A 148 -0.11 16.59 2.31
CA ASP A 148 -0.11 17.57 3.38
C ASP A 148 -1.54 17.95 3.80
N GLY A 149 -1.82 17.80 5.10
CA GLY A 149 -3.12 18.12 5.70
C GLY A 149 -4.20 17.03 5.56
N TRP A 150 -3.94 15.93 4.84
CA TRP A 150 -4.87 14.81 4.76
C TRP A 150 -4.16 13.45 4.76
N ASP A 151 -4.43 12.65 5.78
CA ASP A 151 -3.94 11.28 5.94
C ASP A 151 -5.10 10.29 5.95
N PRO A 152 -5.28 9.51 4.87
CA PRO A 152 -6.35 8.51 4.78
C PRO A 152 -6.15 7.30 5.69
N ASN A 153 -4.98 7.18 6.33
CA ASN A 153 -4.65 6.05 7.19
C ASN A 153 -4.95 6.33 8.68
N ARG A 154 -5.19 7.59 9.04
CA ARG A 154 -5.29 8.04 10.45
C ARG A 154 -6.31 7.20 11.22
N ASP A 155 -7.56 7.14 10.76
CA ASP A 155 -8.63 6.42 11.47
C ASP A 155 -8.30 4.94 11.64
N PHE A 156 -7.58 4.35 10.69
CA PHE A 156 -7.16 2.95 10.77
C PHE A 156 -6.06 2.73 11.81
N VAL A 157 -5.04 3.58 11.81
CA VAL A 157 -3.93 3.54 12.77
C VAL A 157 -4.42 3.85 14.19
N ASP A 158 -5.25 4.87 14.33
CA ASP A 158 -5.87 5.23 15.61
C ASP A 158 -6.75 4.09 16.15
N GLY A 159 -7.52 3.45 15.27
CA GLY A 159 -8.34 2.29 15.62
C GLY A 159 -7.52 1.10 16.11
N LEU A 160 -6.42 0.74 15.45
CA LEU A 160 -5.51 -0.32 15.90
C LEU A 160 -4.88 0.02 17.26
N THR A 161 -4.47 1.27 17.44
CA THR A 161 -3.91 1.76 18.70
C THR A 161 -4.94 1.70 19.84
N ALA A 162 -6.20 2.06 19.54
CA ALA A 162 -7.30 1.97 20.51
C ALA A 162 -7.62 0.52 20.92
N LEU A 163 -7.36 -0.46 20.05
CA LEU A 163 -7.43 -1.89 20.36
C LEU A 163 -6.23 -2.38 21.19
N GLY A 164 -5.25 -1.52 21.47
CA GLY A 164 -4.08 -1.83 22.29
C GLY A 164 -2.87 -2.34 21.51
N ALA A 165 -2.84 -2.18 20.18
CA ALA A 165 -1.70 -2.56 19.35
C ALA A 165 -0.50 -1.61 19.51
N GLU A 166 0.73 -2.15 19.43
CA GLU A 166 1.94 -1.38 19.16
C GLU A 166 2.09 -1.23 17.65
N VAL A 167 1.60 -0.10 17.11
CA VAL A 167 1.56 0.11 15.66
C VAL A 167 2.89 0.65 15.13
N VAL A 168 3.47 -0.06 14.16
CA VAL A 168 4.59 0.42 13.33
C VAL A 168 4.04 0.79 11.96
N ALA A 169 3.76 2.07 11.77
CA ALA A 169 3.22 2.61 10.52
C ALA A 169 4.36 2.95 9.55
N VAL A 170 4.31 2.38 8.35
CA VAL A 170 5.38 2.50 7.35
C VAL A 170 4.83 3.19 6.10
N PRO A 171 5.14 4.47 5.88
CA PRO A 171 4.80 5.18 4.65
C PRO A 171 5.76 4.73 3.53
N VAL A 172 5.21 4.41 2.36
CA VAL A 172 5.99 3.92 1.21
C VAL A 172 5.93 4.87 0.03
N TYR A 173 4.87 5.63 -0.08
CA TYR A 173 4.68 6.64 -1.13
C TYR A 173 3.79 7.77 -0.63
N SER A 174 3.86 8.92 -1.30
CA SER A 174 2.94 10.05 -1.14
C SER A 174 2.21 10.35 -2.46
N TRP A 175 1.23 11.24 -2.40
CA TRP A 175 0.52 11.78 -3.55
C TRP A 175 0.84 13.27 -3.74
#